data_98417892d03bf91921e2564ea5601ace
#
_entry.id   98417892d03bf91921e2564ea5601ace
#
_cell.length_a   1.000
_cell.length_b   1.000
_cell.length_c   1.000
_cell.angle_alpha   90.00
_cell.angle_beta   90.00
_cell.angle_gamma   90.00
#
_symmetry.space_group_name_H-M   'P 1'
#
loop_
_entity.id
_entity.type
_entity.pdbx_description
1 polymer ?
#
loop_
_entity_poly.entity_id
_entity_poly.type
_entity_poly.pdbx_seq_one_letter_code
_entity_poly.pdbx_strand_id
1 'polypeptide(L)' 'MIRSHLAQANGHIAELTVQITRQRVIVKYALDTGQPSELSESLLHALEESLAAFKKHRKLVLDQLT' A
#
# COMPACT_ATOMS: atom_id res chain seq x y z
N MET A 1 6.85 -1.95 -23.29
CA MET A 1 5.85 -1.04 -22.74
C MET A 1 4.99 -1.68 -21.66
N ILE A 2 4.23 -2.72 -21.96
CA ILE A 2 3.41 -3.42 -20.96
C ILE A 2 4.28 -3.98 -19.84
N ARG A 3 5.44 -4.55 -20.17
CA ARG A 3 6.39 -5.07 -19.18
C ARG A 3 6.90 -3.98 -18.25
N SER A 4 7.14 -2.77 -18.77
CA SER A 4 7.56 -1.62 -17.96
C SER A 4 6.46 -1.21 -16.98
N HIS A 5 5.21 -1.16 -17.44
CA HIS A 5 4.07 -0.84 -16.57
C HIS A 5 3.90 -1.88 -15.48
N LEU A 6 4.07 -3.16 -15.82
CA LEU A 6 3.98 -4.23 -14.84
C LEU A 6 5.11 -4.15 -13.81
N ALA A 7 6.34 -3.88 -14.25
CA ALA A 7 7.47 -3.71 -13.36
C ALA A 7 7.27 -2.52 -12.41
N GLN A 8 6.77 -1.39 -12.93
CA GLN A 8 6.46 -0.22 -12.12
C GLN A 8 5.37 -0.54 -11.09
N ALA A 9 4.29 -1.21 -11.51
CA ALA A 9 3.21 -1.59 -10.61
C ALA A 9 3.72 -2.50 -9.49
N ASN A 10 4.55 -3.49 -9.81
CA ASN A 10 5.14 -4.38 -8.82
C ASN A 10 6.05 -3.62 -7.85
N GLY A 11 6.85 -2.66 -8.35
CA GLY A 11 7.70 -1.81 -7.52
C GLY A 11 6.89 -0.98 -6.54
N HIS A 12 5.84 -0.33 -7.00
CA HIS A 12 4.94 0.47 -6.13
C HIS A 12 4.24 -0.40 -5.09
N ILE A 13 3.78 -1.60 -5.48
CA ILE A 13 3.15 -2.53 -4.55
C ILE A 13 4.13 -2.96 -3.47
N ALA A 14 5.38 -3.27 -3.83
CA ALA A 14 6.41 -3.65 -2.87
C ALA A 14 6.71 -2.51 -1.88
N GLU A 15 6.86 -1.27 -2.38
CA GLU A 15 7.10 -0.09 -1.55
C GLU A 15 5.94 0.17 -0.59
N LEU A 16 4.70 0.11 -1.10
CA LEU A 16 3.51 0.33 -0.27
C LEU A 16 3.38 -0.76 0.79
N THR A 17 3.70 -2.00 0.47
CA THR A 17 3.66 -3.10 1.44
C THR A 17 4.62 -2.84 2.61
N VAL A 18 5.83 -2.34 2.32
CA VAL A 18 6.79 -1.98 3.37
C VAL A 18 6.26 -0.81 4.20
N GLN A 19 5.74 0.23 3.55
CA GLN A 19 5.20 1.41 4.23
C GLN A 19 4.02 1.05 5.12
N ILE A 20 3.12 0.18 4.64
CA ILE A 20 1.97 -0.29 5.42
C ILE A 20 2.42 -1.07 6.65
N THR A 21 3.39 -1.96 6.50
CA THR A 21 3.93 -2.71 7.62
C THR A 21 4.50 -1.79 8.70
N ARG A 22 5.27 -0.79 8.29
CA ARG A 22 5.81 0.22 9.22
C ARG A 22 4.71 1.04 9.87
N GLN A 23 3.71 1.43 9.10
CA GLN A 23 2.62 2.26 9.62
C GLN A 23 1.75 1.49 10.61
N ARG A 24 1.55 0.19 10.40
CA ARG A 24 0.83 -0.65 11.35
C ARG A 24 1.53 -0.69 12.70
N VAL A 25 2.86 -0.74 12.72
CA VAL A 25 3.65 -0.71 13.96
C VAL A 25 3.45 0.63 14.67
N ILE A 26 3.46 1.74 13.93
CA ILE A 26 3.25 3.08 14.49
C ILE A 26 1.86 3.19 15.12
N VAL A 27 0.83 2.74 14.42
CA VAL A 27 -0.55 2.76 14.94
C VAL A 27 -0.65 1.92 16.21
N LYS A 28 -0.12 0.70 16.17
CA LYS A 28 -0.14 -0.20 17.33
C LYS A 28 0.55 0.42 18.55
N TYR A 29 1.71 1.03 18.34
CA TYR A 29 2.44 1.69 19.42
C TYR A 29 1.61 2.84 20.02
N ALA A 30 1.00 3.65 19.19
CA ALA A 30 0.16 4.76 19.66
C ALA A 30 -1.03 4.25 20.47
N LEU A 31 -1.72 3.20 19.99
CA LEU A 31 -2.85 2.61 20.70
C LEU A 31 -2.41 1.98 22.02
N ASP A 32 -1.31 1.22 22.01
CA ASP A 32 -0.80 0.52 23.22
C ASP A 32 -0.32 1.50 24.29
N THR A 33 0.16 2.68 23.90
CA THR A 33 0.69 3.69 24.85
C THR A 33 -0.32 4.80 25.16
N GLY A 34 -1.52 4.72 24.61
CA GLY A 34 -2.55 5.73 24.86
C GLY A 34 -2.30 7.07 24.16
N GLN A 35 -1.44 7.10 23.16
CA GLN A 35 -1.15 8.31 22.38
C GLN A 35 -2.21 8.51 21.30
N PRO A 36 -2.42 9.78 20.84
CA PRO A 36 -3.33 10.03 19.73
C PRO A 36 -2.90 9.25 18.48
N SER A 37 -3.84 8.51 17.88
CA SER A 37 -3.55 7.63 16.73
C SER A 37 -4.35 8.00 15.48
N GLU A 38 -5.21 8.99 15.55
CA GLU A 38 -6.15 9.32 14.46
C GLU A 38 -5.43 9.61 13.14
N LEU A 39 -4.39 10.44 13.17
CA LEU A 39 -3.63 10.79 11.98
C LEU A 39 -2.88 9.58 11.43
N SER A 40 -2.28 8.78 12.32
CA SER A 40 -1.55 7.55 11.93
C SER A 40 -2.49 6.52 11.32
N GLU A 41 -3.70 6.38 11.86
CA GLU A 41 -4.73 5.48 11.32
C GLU A 41 -5.22 5.96 9.95
N SER A 42 -5.42 7.26 9.78
CA SER A 42 -5.82 7.84 8.50
C SER A 42 -4.76 7.61 7.43
N LEU A 43 -3.49 7.75 7.79
CA LEU A 43 -2.38 7.48 6.87
C LEU A 43 -2.34 5.99 6.48
N LEU A 44 -2.52 5.11 7.46
CA LEU A 44 -2.58 3.67 7.19
C LEU A 44 -3.70 3.34 6.20
N HIS A 45 -4.87 3.92 6.42
CA HIS A 45 -6.02 3.70 5.54
C HIS A 45 -5.72 4.19 4.11
N ALA A 46 -5.13 5.38 3.97
CA ALA A 46 -4.74 5.92 2.66
C ALA A 46 -3.73 5.02 1.95
N LEU A 47 -2.75 4.49 2.68
CA LEU A 47 -1.77 3.56 2.12
C LEU A 47 -2.43 2.26 1.65
N GLU A 48 -3.36 1.73 2.43
CA GLU A 48 -4.07 0.50 2.07
C GLU A 48 -4.96 0.71 0.84
N GLU A 49 -5.62 1.86 0.72
CA GLU A 49 -6.39 2.20 -0.48
C GLU A 49 -5.49 2.31 -1.71
N SER A 50 -4.33 2.94 -1.58
CA SER A 50 -3.35 3.04 -2.66
C SER A 50 -2.88 1.66 -3.10
N LEU A 51 -2.60 0.78 -2.15
CA LEU A 51 -2.19 -0.59 -2.45
C LEU A 51 -3.28 -1.34 -3.23
N ALA A 52 -4.52 -1.21 -2.82
CA ALA A 52 -5.65 -1.84 -3.50
C ALA A 52 -5.76 -1.33 -4.95
N ALA A 53 -5.59 -0.03 -5.16
CA ALA A 53 -5.63 0.58 -6.49
C ALA A 53 -4.51 0.05 -7.39
N PHE A 54 -3.28 -0.05 -6.87
CA PHE A 54 -2.15 -0.59 -7.64
C PHE A 54 -2.33 -2.06 -7.97
N LYS A 55 -2.87 -2.85 -7.05
CA LYS A 55 -3.15 -4.27 -7.31
C LYS A 55 -4.21 -4.43 -8.40
N LYS A 56 -5.24 -3.60 -8.38
CA LYS A 56 -6.28 -3.60 -9.42
C LYS A 56 -5.69 -3.22 -10.77
N HIS A 57 -4.85 -2.19 -10.80
CA HIS A 57 -4.17 -1.78 -12.03
C HIS A 57 -3.27 -2.90 -12.56
N ARG A 58 -2.51 -3.54 -11.68
CA ARG A 58 -1.66 -4.67 -12.07
C ARG A 58 -2.48 -5.80 -12.69
N LYS A 59 -3.64 -6.10 -12.11
CA LYS A 59 -4.53 -7.14 -12.65
C LYS A 59 -4.99 -6.79 -14.05
N LEU A 60 -5.37 -5.53 -14.29
CA LEU A 60 -5.79 -5.07 -15.62
C LEU A 60 -4.66 -5.19 -16.64
N VAL A 61 -3.44 -4.86 -16.26
CA VAL A 61 -2.26 -5.00 -17.12
C VAL A 61 -2.01 -6.47 -17.44
N LEU A 62 -2.08 -7.35 -16.45
CA LEU A 62 -1.90 -8.79 -16.64
C LEU A 62 -2.98 -9.38 -17.54
N ASP A 63 -4.22 -8.93 -17.41
CA ASP A 63 -5.32 -9.39 -18.25
C ASP A 63 -5.09 -9.02 -19.73
N GLN A 64 -4.39 -7.92 -20.00
CA GLN A 64 -4.03 -7.53 -21.36
C GLN A 64 -2.94 -8.43 -21.96
N LEU A 65 -2.15 -9.11 -21.13
CA LEU A 65 -1.09 -10.01 -21.60
C LEU A 65 -1.62 -11.40 -21.96
N THR A 66 -2.80 -11.73 -21.55
CA THR A 66 -3.44 -13.00 -21.84
C THR A 66 -4.55 -12.81 -22.88
#